data_724dbe9744287388007aa62cdef1147e
#
_entry.id   724dbe9744287388007aa62cdef1147e
#
_cell.length_a   1.000
_cell.length_b   1.000
_cell.length_c   1.000
_cell.angle_alpha   90.00
_cell.angle_beta   90.00
_cell.angle_gamma   90.00
#
_symmetry.space_group_name_H-M   'P 1'
#
loop_
_entity.id
_entity.type
_entity.pdbx_description
1 polymer ?
#
loop_
_entity_poly.entity_id
_entity_poly.type
_entity_poly.pdbx_seq_one_letter_code
_entity_poly.pdbx_strand_id
1 'polypeptide(L)'
;MFQNTIISEESTLYKFFKQLNFDLYLTKPQLKHLESILNAMISKGYRGKVSDIAELASHRHRTSITRFLSDSPWNHALLEQSLKSFVIDSIWKKAEETNKPIYFIIDDTISEKTKPSSKANNIIEKCSFHNSHLKNKRVYGHQILVSLLSCDGLVLPYSINIYDKNSMSKIDMAKDLIKTLPKSKNKVYVMCDSWYSCKKVFDSCDKSKFDYIGALKTNRVIFPKGHKRLGIKIHKFAMSLNIDDFNLVTVKNKEYYIYNYIGDLNDRKNVSIVFTYPKDSFQKDKALKAFISLDSSLQPIEILNHYIDRWAIEPFFRECKSYLGLNGYQVRSEKSISRYLIIMIISNIYCKLYRNTTYHFHTGYKEAKKDLQKNKVIYIYEAAASGTPLSEIFQILKIA
;
A
#
# COMPACT_ATOMS: atom_id res chain seq x y z
N MET A 1 -36.70 -11.03 -7.75
CA MET A 1 -36.51 -9.57 -7.84
C MET A 1 -35.21 -9.08 -7.21
N PHE A 2 -34.75 -9.59 -6.06
CA PHE A 2 -33.45 -9.22 -5.46
C PHE A 2 -32.23 -9.55 -6.32
N GLN A 3 -32.32 -10.52 -7.23
CA GLN A 3 -31.23 -10.84 -8.16
C GLN A 3 -30.92 -9.73 -9.18
N ASN A 4 -31.85 -8.81 -9.41
CA ASN A 4 -31.68 -7.72 -10.39
C ASN A 4 -31.28 -6.38 -9.74
N THR A 5 -31.37 -6.23 -8.41
CA THR A 5 -31.09 -4.97 -7.71
C THR A 5 -29.64 -4.81 -7.26
N ILE A 6 -28.83 -5.89 -7.32
CA ILE A 6 -27.46 -5.90 -6.76
C ILE A 6 -26.45 -5.28 -7.70
N ILE A 7 -26.68 -5.30 -9.02
CA ILE A 7 -25.95 -4.46 -9.97
C ILE A 7 -26.99 -3.75 -10.84
N SER A 8 -27.65 -2.74 -10.29
CA SER A 8 -28.28 -1.77 -11.18
C SER A 8 -27.14 -0.97 -11.83
N GLU A 9 -27.29 -0.62 -13.10
CA GLU A 9 -26.34 0.28 -13.79
C GLU A 9 -26.16 1.62 -13.08
N GLU A 10 -26.97 1.90 -12.08
CA GLU A 10 -26.98 3.06 -11.21
C GLU A 10 -26.16 2.88 -9.91
N SER A 11 -25.75 1.63 -9.54
CA SER A 11 -24.99 1.42 -8.30
C SER A 11 -23.63 2.12 -8.35
N THR A 12 -23.22 2.74 -7.23
CA THR A 12 -21.91 3.42 -7.12
C THR A 12 -20.75 2.47 -7.40
N LEU A 13 -20.88 1.19 -7.03
CA LEU A 13 -19.87 0.15 -7.31
C LEU A 13 -19.81 -0.19 -8.80
N TYR A 14 -20.94 -0.30 -9.48
CA TYR A 14 -20.94 -0.58 -10.91
C TYR A 14 -20.31 0.58 -11.72
N LYS A 15 -20.63 1.81 -11.38
CA LYS A 15 -19.98 3.00 -11.96
C LYS A 15 -18.47 2.99 -11.72
N PHE A 16 -18.04 2.61 -10.53
CA PHE A 16 -16.62 2.47 -10.21
C PHE A 16 -15.94 1.34 -11.01
N PHE A 17 -16.61 0.18 -11.19
CA PHE A 17 -16.08 -0.90 -12.03
C PHE A 17 -15.95 -0.47 -13.51
N LYS A 18 -16.88 0.32 -14.02
CA LYS A 18 -16.78 0.91 -15.36
C LYS A 18 -15.61 1.89 -15.47
N GLN A 19 -15.39 2.74 -14.48
CA GLN A 19 -14.21 3.64 -14.45
C GLN A 19 -12.89 2.86 -14.48
N LEU A 20 -12.87 1.66 -13.92
CA LEU A 20 -11.74 0.74 -13.95
C LEU A 20 -11.76 -0.18 -15.18
N ASN A 21 -12.69 -0.05 -16.13
CA ASN A 21 -12.87 -0.92 -17.30
C ASN A 21 -12.98 -2.42 -16.95
N PHE A 22 -13.49 -2.77 -15.77
CA PHE A 22 -13.58 -4.16 -15.34
C PHE A 22 -14.65 -4.95 -16.08
N ASP A 23 -15.64 -4.30 -16.64
CA ASP A 23 -16.67 -4.86 -17.52
C ASP A 23 -16.10 -5.41 -18.85
N LEU A 24 -14.89 -4.99 -19.25
CA LEU A 24 -14.17 -5.55 -20.39
C LEU A 24 -13.51 -6.89 -20.06
N TYR A 25 -13.21 -7.17 -18.80
CA TYR A 25 -12.42 -8.34 -18.37
C TYR A 25 -13.21 -9.36 -17.55
N LEU A 26 -14.36 -8.94 -17.02
CA LEU A 26 -15.20 -9.77 -16.16
C LEU A 26 -16.61 -9.89 -16.73
N THR A 27 -17.14 -11.12 -16.74
CA THR A 27 -18.54 -11.36 -17.05
C THR A 27 -19.46 -10.80 -15.96
N LYS A 28 -20.74 -10.57 -16.29
CA LYS A 28 -21.75 -10.11 -15.30
C LYS A 28 -21.78 -10.98 -14.02
N PRO A 29 -21.75 -12.33 -14.07
CA PRO A 29 -21.66 -13.15 -12.86
C PRO A 29 -20.37 -12.92 -12.05
N GLN A 30 -19.23 -12.68 -12.72
CA GLN A 30 -17.95 -12.41 -12.07
C GLN A 30 -17.94 -11.04 -11.41
N LEU A 31 -18.51 -10.00 -12.04
CA LEU A 31 -18.69 -8.68 -11.44
C LEU A 31 -19.57 -8.75 -10.18
N LYS A 32 -20.64 -9.58 -10.19
CA LYS A 32 -21.47 -9.83 -9.00
C LYS A 32 -20.69 -10.48 -7.84
N HIS A 33 -19.76 -11.40 -8.14
CA HIS A 33 -18.87 -11.94 -7.11
C HIS A 33 -17.92 -10.89 -6.56
N LEU A 34 -17.31 -10.09 -7.44
CA LEU A 34 -16.43 -8.99 -7.05
C LEU A 34 -17.17 -8.00 -6.15
N GLU A 35 -18.37 -7.57 -6.54
CA GLU A 35 -19.22 -6.69 -5.73
C GLU A 35 -19.53 -7.29 -4.36
N SER A 36 -19.90 -8.57 -4.30
CA SER A 36 -20.17 -9.24 -3.02
C SER A 36 -18.96 -9.23 -2.09
N ILE A 37 -17.75 -9.42 -2.64
CA ILE A 37 -16.52 -9.40 -1.86
C ILE A 37 -16.23 -7.97 -1.35
N LEU A 38 -16.36 -6.95 -2.21
CA LEU A 38 -16.16 -5.55 -1.82
C LEU A 38 -17.18 -5.14 -0.73
N ASN A 39 -18.44 -5.46 -0.91
CA ASN A 39 -19.49 -5.16 0.07
C ASN A 39 -19.22 -5.84 1.41
N ALA A 40 -18.73 -7.08 1.42
CA ALA A 40 -18.32 -7.76 2.65
C ALA A 40 -17.14 -7.05 3.32
N MET A 41 -16.10 -6.67 2.55
CA MET A 41 -14.93 -5.96 3.09
C MET A 41 -15.31 -4.61 3.74
N ILE A 42 -16.36 -3.97 3.27
CA ILE A 42 -16.86 -2.70 3.82
C ILE A 42 -17.85 -2.93 4.99
N SER A 43 -18.39 -4.13 5.13
CA SER A 43 -19.38 -4.45 6.16
C SER A 43 -18.77 -4.60 7.56
N LYS A 44 -19.58 -4.32 8.60
CA LYS A 44 -19.19 -4.57 10.01
C LYS A 44 -19.04 -6.08 10.23
N GLY A 45 -17.95 -6.50 10.86
CA GLY A 45 -17.71 -7.90 11.21
C GLY A 45 -16.83 -8.66 10.22
N TYR A 46 -16.42 -8.06 9.10
CA TYR A 46 -15.49 -8.68 8.17
C TYR A 46 -14.10 -8.90 8.81
N ARG A 47 -13.59 -10.14 8.73
CA ARG A 47 -12.30 -10.55 9.32
C ARG A 47 -11.31 -11.11 8.30
N GLY A 48 -11.70 -11.13 7.02
CA GLY A 48 -10.84 -11.63 5.93
C GLY A 48 -11.18 -13.03 5.44
N LYS A 49 -12.16 -13.71 6.03
CA LYS A 49 -12.51 -15.08 5.67
C LYS A 49 -13.53 -15.13 4.53
N VAL A 50 -13.47 -16.17 3.70
CA VAL A 50 -14.49 -16.42 2.67
C VAL A 50 -15.87 -16.68 3.29
N SER A 51 -15.92 -17.27 4.51
CA SER A 51 -17.15 -17.41 5.29
C SER A 51 -17.82 -16.07 5.58
N ASP A 52 -17.01 -15.07 5.96
CA ASP A 52 -17.54 -13.73 6.25
C ASP A 52 -18.19 -13.11 5.01
N ILE A 53 -17.60 -13.33 3.82
CA ILE A 53 -18.17 -12.84 2.55
C ILE A 53 -19.52 -13.49 2.29
N ALA A 54 -19.59 -14.81 2.48
CA ALA A 54 -20.83 -15.57 2.28
C ALA A 54 -21.94 -15.15 3.26
N GLU A 55 -21.55 -14.78 4.48
CA GLU A 55 -22.47 -14.37 5.55
C GLU A 55 -22.93 -12.91 5.39
N LEU A 56 -21.99 -11.99 5.11
CA LEU A 56 -22.24 -10.55 5.20
C LEU A 56 -22.85 -9.95 3.93
N ALA A 57 -22.51 -10.45 2.74
CA ALA A 57 -22.82 -9.74 1.51
C ALA A 57 -23.13 -10.61 0.29
N SER A 58 -23.16 -11.92 0.42
CA SER A 58 -23.41 -12.80 -0.73
C SER A 58 -24.65 -13.67 -0.53
N HIS A 59 -25.50 -13.78 -1.55
CA HIS A 59 -26.59 -14.77 -1.60
C HIS A 59 -26.07 -16.15 -2.04
N ARG A 60 -24.79 -16.26 -2.38
CA ARG A 60 -24.19 -17.48 -2.88
C ARG A 60 -23.52 -18.26 -1.76
N HIS A 61 -23.49 -19.57 -1.91
CA HIS A 61 -22.79 -20.43 -0.97
C HIS A 61 -21.28 -20.14 -0.99
N ARG A 62 -20.62 -20.34 0.15
CA ARG A 62 -19.17 -20.14 0.34
C ARG A 62 -18.31 -20.77 -0.75
N THR A 63 -18.69 -21.97 -1.26
CA THR A 63 -17.96 -22.67 -2.32
C THR A 63 -17.91 -21.88 -3.63
N SER A 64 -18.99 -21.16 -4.00
CA SER A 64 -18.99 -20.31 -5.19
C SER A 64 -17.98 -19.16 -5.10
N ILE A 65 -17.84 -18.56 -3.91
CA ILE A 65 -16.87 -17.50 -3.66
C ILE A 65 -15.44 -18.08 -3.70
N THR A 66 -15.24 -19.25 -3.09
CA THR A 66 -13.94 -19.94 -3.14
C THR A 66 -13.55 -20.23 -4.59
N ARG A 67 -14.47 -20.81 -5.40
CA ARG A 67 -14.23 -21.08 -6.82
C ARG A 67 -13.97 -19.80 -7.64
N PHE A 68 -14.64 -18.71 -7.31
CA PHE A 68 -14.34 -17.42 -7.95
C PHE A 68 -12.89 -16.98 -7.70
N LEU A 69 -12.38 -17.19 -6.50
CA LEU A 69 -11.00 -16.85 -6.17
C LEU A 69 -9.98 -17.86 -6.70
N SER A 70 -10.30 -19.18 -6.76
CA SER A 70 -9.35 -20.24 -7.15
C SER A 70 -9.44 -20.63 -8.63
N ASP A 71 -10.63 -20.98 -9.09
CA ASP A 71 -10.80 -21.75 -10.33
C ASP A 71 -11.36 -20.93 -11.49
N SER A 72 -12.23 -19.95 -11.19
CA SER A 72 -12.89 -19.12 -12.21
C SER A 72 -11.90 -18.54 -13.23
N PRO A 73 -12.23 -18.56 -14.53
CA PRO A 73 -11.29 -18.24 -15.61
C PRO A 73 -11.11 -16.73 -15.84
N TRP A 74 -11.04 -15.94 -14.80
CA TRP A 74 -10.68 -14.52 -14.93
C TRP A 74 -9.21 -14.27 -14.63
N ASN A 75 -8.64 -13.32 -15.37
CA ASN A 75 -7.22 -12.98 -15.24
C ASN A 75 -7.05 -11.77 -14.34
N HIS A 76 -6.50 -11.97 -13.13
CA HIS A 76 -6.24 -10.90 -12.18
C HIS A 76 -5.17 -9.91 -12.64
N ALA A 77 -4.24 -10.31 -13.51
CA ALA A 77 -3.23 -9.41 -14.05
C ALA A 77 -3.85 -8.32 -14.95
N LEU A 78 -4.93 -8.62 -15.68
CA LEU A 78 -5.66 -7.61 -16.45
C LEU A 78 -6.35 -6.58 -15.55
N LEU A 79 -6.93 -7.03 -14.44
CA LEU A 79 -7.51 -6.11 -13.45
C LEU A 79 -6.44 -5.25 -12.79
N GLU A 80 -5.29 -5.83 -12.47
CA GLU A 80 -4.15 -5.10 -11.92
C GLU A 80 -3.64 -4.05 -12.92
N GLN A 81 -3.53 -4.40 -14.18
CA GLN A 81 -3.10 -3.46 -15.23
C GLN A 81 -4.09 -2.31 -15.38
N SER A 82 -5.38 -2.60 -15.43
CA SER A 82 -6.41 -1.57 -15.52
C SER A 82 -6.42 -0.66 -14.29
N LEU A 83 -6.24 -1.24 -13.10
CA LEU A 83 -6.10 -0.50 -11.85
C LEU A 83 -4.87 0.42 -11.87
N LYS A 84 -3.72 -0.09 -12.33
CA LYS A 84 -2.49 0.70 -12.48
C LYS A 84 -2.69 1.89 -13.42
N SER A 85 -3.34 1.68 -14.56
CA SER A 85 -3.66 2.77 -15.50
C SER A 85 -4.52 3.84 -14.83
N PHE A 86 -5.60 3.42 -14.17
CA PHE A 86 -6.49 4.34 -13.44
C PHE A 86 -5.75 5.14 -12.36
N VAL A 87 -4.87 4.49 -11.59
CA VAL A 87 -4.08 5.14 -10.54
C VAL A 87 -3.09 6.14 -11.13
N ILE A 88 -2.41 5.77 -12.22
CA ILE A 88 -1.51 6.67 -12.95
C ILE A 88 -2.28 7.89 -13.43
N ASP A 89 -3.36 7.71 -14.16
CA ASP A 89 -4.16 8.82 -14.72
C ASP A 89 -4.64 9.76 -13.61
N SER A 90 -5.12 9.21 -12.50
CA SER A 90 -5.60 9.98 -11.36
C SER A 90 -4.49 10.82 -10.71
N ILE A 91 -3.30 10.24 -10.50
CA ILE A 91 -2.18 10.91 -9.83
C ILE A 91 -1.50 11.90 -10.77
N TRP A 92 -1.31 11.55 -12.08
CA TRP A 92 -0.72 12.46 -13.07
C TRP A 92 -1.60 13.70 -13.28
N LYS A 93 -2.92 13.49 -13.41
CA LYS A 93 -3.88 14.59 -13.49
C LYS A 93 -3.79 15.49 -12.25
N LYS A 94 -3.75 14.91 -11.04
CA LYS A 94 -3.61 15.68 -9.80
C LYS A 94 -2.30 16.47 -9.77
N ALA A 95 -1.20 15.87 -10.23
CA ALA A 95 0.10 16.53 -10.28
C ALA A 95 0.13 17.70 -11.29
N GLU A 96 -0.49 17.55 -12.46
CA GLU A 96 -0.62 18.62 -13.45
C GLU A 96 -1.50 19.78 -12.93
N GLU A 97 -2.63 19.47 -12.27
CA GLU A 97 -3.54 20.48 -11.69
C GLU A 97 -2.90 21.30 -10.56
N THR A 98 -2.05 20.66 -9.74
CA THR A 98 -1.48 21.30 -8.55
C THR A 98 -0.03 21.74 -8.71
N ASN A 99 0.61 21.36 -9.81
CA ASN A 99 2.04 21.54 -10.07
C ASN A 99 2.93 21.00 -8.92
N LYS A 100 2.48 19.91 -8.26
CA LYS A 100 3.20 19.28 -7.16
C LYS A 100 3.96 18.04 -7.63
N PRO A 101 5.03 17.61 -6.91
CA PRO A 101 5.74 16.39 -7.23
C PRO A 101 4.90 15.15 -6.95
N ILE A 102 5.26 14.08 -7.63
CA ILE A 102 4.70 12.75 -7.43
C ILE A 102 5.65 11.95 -6.55
N TYR A 103 5.10 11.25 -5.57
CA TYR A 103 5.85 10.34 -4.71
C TYR A 103 5.50 8.89 -5.03
N PHE A 104 6.50 8.10 -5.39
CA PHE A 104 6.38 6.67 -5.58
C PHE A 104 6.97 5.96 -4.37
N ILE A 105 6.11 5.54 -3.45
CA ILE A 105 6.47 5.01 -2.14
C ILE A 105 6.48 3.49 -2.20
N ILE A 106 7.61 2.86 -1.82
CA ILE A 106 7.77 1.40 -1.80
C ILE A 106 8.12 0.97 -0.38
N ASP A 107 7.37 0.01 0.16
CA ASP A 107 7.64 -0.59 1.46
C ASP A 107 7.02 -2.00 1.53
N ASP A 108 7.37 -2.78 2.53
CA ASP A 108 6.82 -4.11 2.71
C ASP A 108 6.25 -4.35 4.11
N THR A 109 5.31 -5.28 4.18
CA THR A 109 4.69 -5.68 5.44
C THR A 109 4.56 -7.19 5.53
N ILE A 110 4.43 -7.72 6.74
CA ILE A 110 4.19 -9.14 6.97
C ILE A 110 2.72 -9.35 7.33
N SER A 111 2.06 -10.24 6.59
CA SER A 111 0.77 -10.83 6.96
C SER A 111 1.04 -12.17 7.63
N GLU A 112 1.03 -12.15 8.96
CA GLU A 112 1.35 -13.33 9.78
C GLU A 112 0.28 -14.41 9.63
N LYS A 113 0.70 -15.67 9.56
CA LYS A 113 -0.14 -16.86 9.45
C LYS A 113 0.26 -17.90 10.46
N THR A 114 -0.69 -18.74 10.87
CA THR A 114 -0.38 -19.92 11.65
C THR A 114 0.31 -20.94 10.75
N LYS A 115 1.49 -21.43 11.17
CA LYS A 115 2.18 -22.48 10.44
C LYS A 115 1.34 -23.76 10.48
N PRO A 116 1.02 -24.38 9.35
CA PRO A 116 0.33 -25.67 9.32
C PRO A 116 1.16 -26.74 10.04
N SER A 117 0.49 -27.74 10.57
CA SER A 117 1.14 -28.96 11.10
C SER A 117 1.97 -29.62 9.98
N SER A 118 3.05 -30.30 10.35
CA SER A 118 3.88 -31.07 9.40
C SER A 118 3.09 -32.20 8.71
N LYS A 119 1.97 -32.64 9.28
CA LYS A 119 1.06 -33.63 8.72
C LYS A 119 -0.04 -33.03 7.84
N ALA A 120 -0.08 -31.71 7.69
CA ALA A 120 -1.13 -31.06 6.88
C ALA A 120 -0.84 -31.21 5.40
N ASN A 121 -1.80 -31.77 4.64
CA ASN A 121 -1.72 -31.93 3.19
C ASN A 121 -1.85 -30.60 2.43
N ASN A 122 -2.41 -29.57 3.07
CA ASN A 122 -2.68 -28.27 2.45
C ASN A 122 -1.77 -27.19 3.04
N ILE A 123 -0.63 -26.96 2.42
CA ILE A 123 0.26 -25.86 2.73
C ILE A 123 -0.32 -24.52 2.25
N ILE A 124 0.13 -23.42 2.84
CA ILE A 124 -0.15 -22.08 2.34
C ILE A 124 1.00 -21.71 1.42
N GLU A 125 0.71 -21.57 0.12
CA GLU A 125 1.73 -21.25 -0.89
C GLU A 125 2.39 -19.90 -0.61
N LYS A 126 3.68 -19.78 -0.94
CA LYS A 126 4.50 -18.56 -0.74
C LYS A 126 4.64 -18.09 0.72
N CYS A 127 4.15 -18.84 1.70
CA CYS A 127 4.41 -18.58 3.11
C CYS A 127 5.82 -19.03 3.51
N SER A 128 6.50 -18.20 4.26
CA SER A 128 7.82 -18.53 4.82
C SER A 128 8.06 -17.80 6.16
N PHE A 129 9.19 -18.12 6.82
CA PHE A 129 9.59 -17.37 8.02
C PHE A 129 10.30 -16.08 7.63
N HIS A 130 9.87 -14.96 8.23
CA HIS A 130 10.43 -13.63 8.05
C HIS A 130 10.82 -13.02 9.39
N ASN A 131 11.85 -12.17 9.41
CA ASN A 131 12.20 -11.41 10.60
C ASN A 131 11.24 -10.23 10.76
N SER A 132 10.51 -10.18 11.87
CA SER A 132 9.64 -9.06 12.23
C SER A 132 10.37 -8.12 13.16
N HIS A 133 10.73 -6.93 12.70
CA HIS A 133 11.33 -5.90 13.54
C HIS A 133 10.37 -5.41 14.63
N LEU A 134 9.05 -5.38 14.34
CA LEU A 134 8.04 -4.97 15.31
C LEU A 134 7.93 -5.96 16.50
N LYS A 135 8.15 -7.25 16.26
CA LYS A 135 8.02 -8.32 17.27
C LYS A 135 9.38 -8.82 17.77
N ASN A 136 10.48 -8.35 17.22
CA ASN A 136 11.84 -8.82 17.48
C ASN A 136 11.99 -10.36 17.42
N LYS A 137 11.23 -11.00 16.52
CA LYS A 137 11.25 -12.46 16.32
C LYS A 137 10.95 -12.85 14.88
N ARG A 138 11.25 -14.11 14.57
CA ARG A 138 10.83 -14.70 13.29
C ARG A 138 9.35 -15.08 13.36
N VAL A 139 8.58 -14.68 12.36
CA VAL A 139 7.16 -14.98 12.18
C VAL A 139 6.94 -15.72 10.87
N TYR A 140 5.98 -16.64 10.86
CA TYR A 140 5.56 -17.35 9.64
C TYR A 140 4.44 -16.57 8.97
N GLY A 141 4.52 -16.38 7.66
CA GLY A 141 3.49 -15.65 6.92
C GLY A 141 3.90 -15.24 5.53
N HIS A 142 3.12 -14.37 4.91
CA HIS A 142 3.47 -13.73 3.65
C HIS A 142 4.14 -12.38 3.93
N GLN A 143 5.28 -12.16 3.31
CA GLN A 143 5.85 -10.82 3.19
C GLN A 143 5.34 -10.21 1.89
N ILE A 144 4.76 -9.04 1.99
CA ILE A 144 4.01 -8.40 0.90
C ILE A 144 4.67 -7.06 0.61
N LEU A 145 5.18 -6.91 -0.60
CA LEU A 145 5.71 -5.65 -1.11
C LEU A 145 4.57 -4.83 -1.70
N VAL A 146 4.48 -3.58 -1.29
CA VAL A 146 3.46 -2.64 -1.75
C VAL A 146 4.14 -1.40 -2.31
N SER A 147 3.54 -0.86 -3.35
CA SER A 147 3.86 0.49 -3.80
C SER A 147 2.62 1.37 -3.85
N LEU A 148 2.79 2.63 -3.46
CA LEU A 148 1.77 3.66 -3.52
C LEU A 148 2.23 4.78 -4.45
N LEU A 149 1.29 5.43 -5.11
CA LEU A 149 1.48 6.73 -5.75
C LEU A 149 0.77 7.80 -4.93
N SER A 150 1.45 8.92 -4.71
CA SER A 150 0.92 10.03 -3.93
C SER A 150 1.22 11.37 -4.60
N CYS A 151 0.25 12.28 -4.60
CA CYS A 151 0.41 13.67 -4.99
C CYS A 151 -0.59 14.55 -4.25
N ASP A 152 -0.13 15.58 -3.59
CA ASP A 152 -0.95 16.61 -2.94
C ASP A 152 -2.15 16.05 -2.13
N GLY A 153 -1.86 15.10 -1.24
CA GLY A 153 -2.84 14.45 -0.35
C GLY A 153 -3.63 13.30 -0.97
N LEU A 154 -3.65 13.13 -2.30
CA LEU A 154 -4.21 11.96 -2.94
C LEU A 154 -3.19 10.81 -2.88
N VAL A 155 -3.52 9.73 -2.19
CA VAL A 155 -2.65 8.54 -2.03
C VAL A 155 -3.40 7.29 -2.48
N LEU A 156 -2.90 6.65 -3.54
CA LEU A 156 -3.53 5.46 -4.12
C LEU A 156 -2.52 4.29 -4.19
N PRO A 157 -2.93 3.05 -3.87
CA PRO A 157 -2.10 1.87 -4.07
C PRO A 157 -1.92 1.57 -5.56
N TYR A 158 -0.65 1.41 -5.97
CA TYR A 158 -0.25 1.12 -7.35
C TYR A 158 -0.04 -0.36 -7.59
N SER A 159 0.60 -1.06 -6.65
CA SER A 159 0.88 -2.50 -6.78
C SER A 159 0.97 -3.18 -5.42
N ILE A 160 0.63 -4.48 -5.41
CA ILE A 160 0.74 -5.35 -4.24
C ILE A 160 1.22 -6.73 -4.68
N ASN A 161 2.38 -7.16 -4.15
CA ASN A 161 3.04 -8.38 -4.60
C ASN A 161 3.48 -9.23 -3.41
N ILE A 162 3.32 -10.55 -3.52
CA ILE A 162 3.84 -11.49 -2.54
C ILE A 162 5.33 -11.71 -2.80
N TYR A 163 6.14 -11.52 -1.78
CA TYR A 163 7.55 -11.83 -1.83
C TYR A 163 7.78 -13.33 -1.63
N ASP A 164 8.44 -13.95 -2.61
CA ASP A 164 8.90 -15.33 -2.53
C ASP A 164 10.43 -15.38 -2.45
N LYS A 165 10.94 -15.93 -1.33
CA LYS A 165 12.38 -16.07 -1.11
C LYS A 165 13.10 -16.93 -2.17
N ASN A 166 12.38 -17.85 -2.81
CA ASN A 166 12.94 -18.78 -3.78
C ASN A 166 12.91 -18.23 -5.22
N SER A 167 12.33 -17.04 -5.41
CA SER A 167 12.19 -16.42 -6.73
C SER A 167 13.10 -15.19 -6.84
N MET A 168 12.62 -14.05 -6.42
CA MET A 168 13.24 -12.74 -6.65
C MET A 168 13.48 -12.02 -5.33
N SER A 169 14.61 -11.29 -5.21
CA SER A 169 14.85 -10.46 -4.03
C SER A 169 13.88 -9.27 -3.96
N LYS A 170 13.57 -8.77 -2.76
CA LYS A 170 12.75 -7.56 -2.59
C LYS A 170 13.35 -6.34 -3.31
N ILE A 171 14.68 -6.26 -3.38
CA ILE A 171 15.39 -5.20 -4.11
C ILE A 171 15.11 -5.31 -5.61
N ASP A 172 15.12 -6.51 -6.17
CA ASP A 172 14.84 -6.69 -7.60
C ASP A 172 13.36 -6.45 -7.90
N MET A 173 12.44 -6.86 -7.00
CA MET A 173 11.02 -6.49 -7.10
C MET A 173 10.83 -4.96 -7.09
N ALA A 174 11.49 -4.24 -6.20
CA ALA A 174 11.42 -2.77 -6.14
C ALA A 174 11.95 -2.13 -7.44
N LYS A 175 13.07 -2.63 -7.98
CA LYS A 175 13.61 -2.17 -9.28
C LYS A 175 12.60 -2.37 -10.41
N ASP A 176 11.96 -3.53 -10.46
CA ASP A 176 10.98 -3.81 -11.52
C ASP A 176 9.74 -2.93 -11.39
N LEU A 177 9.29 -2.65 -10.16
CA LEU A 177 8.22 -1.66 -9.92
C LEU A 177 8.62 -0.25 -10.41
N ILE A 178 9.85 0.19 -10.15
CA ILE A 178 10.35 1.50 -10.62
C ILE A 178 10.35 1.57 -12.15
N LYS A 179 10.77 0.48 -12.83
CA LYS A 179 10.79 0.41 -14.30
C LYS A 179 9.39 0.45 -14.92
N THR A 180 8.37 -0.08 -14.22
CA THR A 180 6.99 -0.11 -14.75
C THR A 180 6.28 1.23 -14.66
N LEU A 181 6.81 2.19 -13.90
CA LEU A 181 6.21 3.50 -13.76
C LEU A 181 6.47 4.35 -15.02
N PRO A 182 5.43 4.89 -15.68
CA PRO A 182 5.62 5.74 -16.84
C PRO A 182 6.19 7.11 -16.45
N LYS A 183 6.82 7.76 -17.40
CA LYS A 183 7.35 9.12 -17.22
C LYS A 183 6.21 10.10 -16.95
N SER A 184 6.50 11.10 -16.14
CA SER A 184 5.62 12.25 -15.89
C SER A 184 6.28 13.55 -16.31
N LYS A 185 5.47 14.57 -16.56
CA LYS A 185 5.95 15.96 -16.72
C LYS A 185 6.39 16.54 -15.39
N ASN A 186 5.71 16.15 -14.30
CA ASN A 186 6.05 16.56 -12.94
C ASN A 186 7.20 15.70 -12.41
N LYS A 187 7.95 16.25 -11.46
CA LYS A 187 9.04 15.56 -10.79
C LYS A 187 8.53 14.35 -10.01
N VAL A 188 9.22 13.23 -10.13
CA VAL A 188 8.88 11.98 -9.44
C VAL A 188 10.00 11.62 -8.47
N TYR A 189 9.65 11.46 -7.21
CA TYR A 189 10.54 10.96 -6.16
C TYR A 189 10.19 9.53 -5.78
N VAL A 190 11.13 8.61 -5.97
CA VAL A 190 11.03 7.25 -5.41
C VAL A 190 11.42 7.30 -3.94
N MET A 191 10.55 6.79 -3.07
CA MET A 191 10.73 6.85 -1.63
C MET A 191 10.73 5.47 -1.00
N CYS A 192 11.77 5.17 -0.24
CA CYS A 192 11.91 3.89 0.44
C CYS A 192 12.46 4.05 1.86
N ASP A 193 12.36 2.98 2.64
CA ASP A 193 13.08 2.87 3.90
C ASP A 193 14.58 2.55 3.68
N SER A 194 15.32 2.46 4.77
CA SER A 194 16.77 2.21 4.73
C SER A 194 17.18 0.83 4.18
N TRP A 195 16.24 -0.11 4.07
CA TRP A 195 16.51 -1.43 3.50
C TRP A 195 16.71 -1.36 1.98
N TYR A 196 15.94 -0.48 1.31
CA TYR A 196 15.99 -0.32 -0.14
C TYR A 196 17.03 0.69 -0.61
N SER A 197 17.64 1.48 0.30
CA SER A 197 18.66 2.48 -0.05
C SER A 197 19.98 1.81 -0.44
N CYS A 198 20.09 1.36 -1.67
CA CYS A 198 21.27 0.66 -2.22
C CYS A 198 21.47 1.00 -3.69
N LYS A 199 22.73 0.76 -4.18
CA LYS A 199 23.14 1.03 -5.57
C LYS A 199 22.14 0.52 -6.61
N LYS A 200 21.65 -0.71 -6.47
CA LYS A 200 20.72 -1.30 -7.44
C LYS A 200 19.42 -0.48 -7.60
N VAL A 201 18.88 0.05 -6.52
CA VAL A 201 17.67 0.90 -6.53
C VAL A 201 18.02 2.27 -7.10
N PHE A 202 19.12 2.88 -6.68
CA PHE A 202 19.59 4.16 -7.20
C PHE A 202 19.80 4.12 -8.73
N ASP A 203 20.49 3.10 -9.23
CA ASP A 203 20.72 2.90 -10.67
C ASP A 203 19.39 2.70 -11.44
N SER A 204 18.37 2.12 -10.79
CA SER A 204 17.04 1.97 -11.40
C SER A 204 16.31 3.31 -11.50
N CYS A 205 16.43 4.16 -10.48
CA CYS A 205 15.88 5.52 -10.49
C CYS A 205 16.51 6.34 -11.62
N ASP A 206 17.85 6.32 -11.74
CA ASP A 206 18.57 7.02 -12.83
C ASP A 206 18.10 6.60 -14.22
N LYS A 207 18.01 5.28 -14.44
CA LYS A 207 17.58 4.73 -15.75
C LYS A 207 16.15 5.15 -16.08
N SER A 208 15.30 5.27 -15.08
CA SER A 208 13.91 5.73 -15.22
C SER A 208 13.78 7.25 -15.23
N LYS A 209 14.87 7.99 -14.96
CA LYS A 209 14.89 9.45 -14.80
C LYS A 209 13.97 9.93 -13.66
N PHE A 210 13.98 9.20 -12.55
CA PHE A 210 13.32 9.56 -11.31
C PHE A 210 14.35 9.93 -10.26
N ASP A 211 14.01 10.86 -9.38
CA ASP A 211 14.81 11.17 -8.22
C ASP A 211 14.55 10.17 -7.09
N TYR A 212 15.45 10.11 -6.13
CA TYR A 212 15.32 9.22 -4.98
C TYR A 212 15.47 10.00 -3.68
N ILE A 213 14.58 9.75 -2.74
CA ILE A 213 14.69 10.20 -1.35
C ILE A 213 14.40 9.01 -0.42
N GLY A 214 15.32 8.70 0.49
CA GLY A 214 15.13 7.55 1.38
C GLY A 214 15.85 7.68 2.70
N ALA A 215 15.47 6.86 3.70
CA ALA A 215 16.28 6.70 4.89
C ALA A 215 17.57 5.96 4.53
N LEU A 216 18.64 6.27 5.25
CA LEU A 216 19.94 5.65 5.07
C LEU A 216 20.43 5.03 6.39
N LYS A 217 21.01 3.84 6.31
CA LYS A 217 21.62 3.22 7.50
C LYS A 217 22.84 4.00 7.95
N THR A 218 22.95 4.32 9.22
CA THR A 218 24.04 5.13 9.79
C THR A 218 25.40 4.41 9.83
N ASN A 219 25.45 3.13 9.51
CA ASN A 219 26.69 2.38 9.34
C ASN A 219 27.29 2.45 7.92
N ARG A 220 26.65 3.18 7.00
CA ARG A 220 27.18 3.42 5.63
C ARG A 220 28.41 4.32 5.71
N VAL A 221 29.29 4.16 4.71
CA VAL A 221 30.57 4.87 4.62
C VAL A 221 30.45 6.07 3.69
N ILE A 222 30.86 7.22 4.14
CA ILE A 222 30.96 8.48 3.40
C ILE A 222 32.42 8.95 3.33
N PHE A 223 32.71 9.90 2.44
CA PHE A 223 34.06 10.40 2.18
C PHE A 223 34.09 11.93 2.32
N PRO A 224 34.05 12.46 3.57
CA PRO A 224 34.10 13.90 3.81
C PRO A 224 35.44 14.49 3.36
N LYS A 225 35.44 15.74 2.92
CA LYS A 225 36.67 16.47 2.61
C LYS A 225 37.59 16.51 3.85
N GLY A 226 38.89 16.26 3.64
CA GLY A 226 39.85 16.20 4.74
C GLY A 226 40.01 14.83 5.43
N HIS A 227 39.09 13.91 5.21
CA HIS A 227 39.25 12.52 5.64
C HIS A 227 39.98 11.70 4.55
N LYS A 228 40.92 10.85 4.99
CA LYS A 228 41.76 10.02 4.11
C LYS A 228 40.89 9.04 3.29
N ARG A 229 41.48 8.45 2.24
CA ARG A 229 40.85 7.54 1.24
C ARG A 229 39.96 6.41 1.77
N LEU A 230 40.05 6.05 3.04
CA LEU A 230 39.30 4.94 3.65
C LEU A 230 37.85 5.27 3.97
N GLY A 231 37.44 6.56 3.92
CA GLY A 231 36.12 7.00 4.33
C GLY A 231 35.82 6.81 5.81
N ILE A 232 34.65 7.21 6.23
CA ILE A 232 34.19 7.11 7.63
C ILE A 232 32.71 6.71 7.68
N LYS A 233 32.32 5.91 8.65
CA LYS A 233 30.88 5.57 8.87
C LYS A 233 30.10 6.81 9.32
N ILE A 234 28.90 7.00 8.80
CA ILE A 234 28.02 8.14 9.09
C ILE A 234 27.91 8.40 10.60
N HIS A 235 27.63 7.36 11.41
CA HIS A 235 27.49 7.55 12.86
C HIS A 235 28.79 8.04 13.53
N LYS A 236 29.96 7.58 13.06
CA LYS A 236 31.25 8.04 13.60
C LYS A 236 31.55 9.47 13.19
N PHE A 237 31.24 9.83 11.95
CA PHE A 237 31.41 11.20 11.46
C PHE A 237 30.44 12.16 12.20
N ALA A 238 29.17 11.78 12.35
CA ALA A 238 28.21 12.61 13.07
C ALA A 238 28.57 12.83 14.55
N MET A 239 29.25 11.88 15.20
CA MET A 239 29.75 12.02 16.55
C MET A 239 31.00 12.89 16.66
N SER A 240 31.75 13.12 15.58
CA SER A 240 32.91 14.02 15.57
C SER A 240 32.54 15.48 15.30
N LEU A 241 31.31 15.78 14.99
CA LEU A 241 30.78 17.12 14.77
C LEU A 241 30.31 17.72 16.09
N ASN A 242 30.49 19.04 16.23
CA ASN A 242 29.99 19.81 17.38
C ASN A 242 28.53 20.24 17.12
N ILE A 243 27.83 20.70 18.16
CA ILE A 243 26.44 21.16 18.02
C ILE A 243 26.34 22.38 17.08
N ASP A 244 27.39 23.24 17.07
CA ASP A 244 27.46 24.41 16.21
C ASP A 244 27.59 24.10 14.72
N ASP A 245 27.96 22.86 14.36
CA ASP A 245 27.96 22.37 12.98
C ASP A 245 26.54 22.05 12.47
N PHE A 246 25.58 21.98 13.38
CA PHE A 246 24.21 21.65 13.07
C PHE A 246 23.29 22.86 13.07
N ASN A 247 22.34 22.90 12.17
CA ASN A 247 21.28 23.90 12.15
C ASN A 247 20.05 23.37 12.89
N LEU A 248 19.47 24.17 13.78
CA LEU A 248 18.19 23.85 14.41
C LEU A 248 17.05 24.18 13.46
N VAL A 249 16.21 23.21 13.13
CA VAL A 249 15.05 23.38 12.24
C VAL A 249 13.79 22.78 12.86
N THR A 250 12.64 23.33 12.49
CA THR A 250 11.33 22.79 12.88
C THR A 250 10.69 22.06 11.70
N VAL A 251 10.34 20.80 11.90
CA VAL A 251 9.65 19.96 10.94
C VAL A 251 8.39 19.38 11.59
N LYS A 252 7.20 19.72 11.08
CA LYS A 252 5.90 19.29 11.65
C LYS A 252 5.83 19.47 13.18
N ASN A 253 6.12 20.67 13.66
CA ASN A 253 6.08 21.06 15.08
C ASN A 253 7.07 20.31 15.99
N LYS A 254 8.11 19.72 15.43
CA LYS A 254 9.22 19.10 16.17
C LYS A 254 10.55 19.72 15.77
N GLU A 255 11.41 19.97 16.73
CA GLU A 255 12.73 20.57 16.50
C GLU A 255 13.78 19.49 16.33
N TYR A 256 14.65 19.68 15.33
CA TYR A 256 15.74 18.79 14.99
C TYR A 256 17.02 19.59 14.73
N TYR A 257 18.14 19.10 15.22
CA TYR A 257 19.45 19.48 14.75
C TYR A 257 19.73 18.74 13.45
N ILE A 258 20.03 19.47 12.37
CA ILE A 258 20.34 18.90 11.07
C ILE A 258 21.72 19.32 10.58
N TYR A 259 22.43 18.37 9.96
CA TYR A 259 23.69 18.60 9.25
C TYR A 259 23.55 18.11 7.82
N ASN A 260 23.97 18.91 6.85
CA ASN A 260 23.94 18.52 5.44
C ASN A 260 25.33 18.09 4.97
N TYR A 261 25.45 16.83 4.60
CA TYR A 261 26.63 16.30 3.94
C TYR A 261 26.38 16.22 2.43
N ILE A 262 27.21 16.89 1.62
CA ILE A 262 27.22 16.74 0.17
C ILE A 262 28.56 16.11 -0.24
N GLY A 263 28.51 14.94 -0.86
CA GLY A 263 29.71 14.21 -1.23
C GLY A 263 29.44 12.77 -1.64
N ASP A 264 30.48 11.95 -1.58
CA ASP A 264 30.44 10.57 -2.03
C ASP A 264 29.98 9.61 -0.91
N LEU A 265 29.15 8.67 -1.28
CA LEU A 265 28.80 7.46 -0.54
C LEU A 265 29.59 6.28 -1.15
N ASN A 266 29.80 5.21 -0.40
CA ASN A 266 30.61 4.05 -0.85
C ASN A 266 30.15 3.43 -2.18
N ASP A 267 28.90 3.59 -2.57
CA ASP A 267 28.33 3.04 -3.80
C ASP A 267 27.63 4.09 -4.69
N ARG A 268 27.73 5.38 -4.33
CA ARG A 268 27.15 6.48 -5.10
C ARG A 268 27.95 7.77 -4.91
N LYS A 269 28.21 8.48 -6.01
CA LYS A 269 28.89 9.78 -5.99
C LYS A 269 27.88 10.93 -5.92
N ASN A 270 28.33 12.05 -5.36
CA ASN A 270 27.64 13.33 -5.34
C ASN A 270 26.18 13.24 -4.85
N VAL A 271 26.00 12.76 -3.61
CA VAL A 271 24.69 12.68 -2.94
C VAL A 271 24.56 13.74 -1.86
N SER A 272 23.34 14.16 -1.56
CA SER A 272 23.01 14.93 -0.37
C SER A 272 22.52 13.99 0.73
N ILE A 273 23.13 14.05 1.92
CA ILE A 273 22.73 13.24 3.08
C ILE A 273 22.48 14.19 4.26
N VAL A 274 21.26 14.17 4.76
CA VAL A 274 20.86 14.95 5.93
C VAL A 274 20.95 14.08 7.17
N PHE A 275 21.83 14.43 8.11
CA PHE A 275 21.87 13.83 9.43
C PHE A 275 20.90 14.57 10.34
N THR A 276 20.15 13.86 11.16
CA THR A 276 19.17 14.47 12.05
C THR A 276 19.26 13.89 13.44
N TYR A 277 19.20 14.77 14.45
CA TYR A 277 18.96 14.43 15.83
C TYR A 277 17.73 15.18 16.34
N PRO A 278 16.81 14.55 17.08
CA PRO A 278 15.81 15.30 17.83
C PRO A 278 16.52 16.25 18.81
N LYS A 279 16.00 17.46 19.01
CA LYS A 279 16.63 18.49 19.88
C LYS A 279 17.00 17.95 21.25
N ASP A 280 16.09 17.20 21.90
CA ASP A 280 16.28 16.68 23.25
C ASP A 280 17.18 15.42 23.32
N SER A 281 17.68 14.96 22.17
CA SER A 281 18.45 13.72 22.05
C SER A 281 19.69 13.88 21.17
N PHE A 282 20.27 15.07 21.15
CA PHE A 282 21.51 15.33 20.42
C PHE A 282 22.61 14.37 20.87
N GLN A 283 23.27 13.70 19.93
CA GLN A 283 24.32 12.69 20.11
C GLN A 283 24.01 11.52 21.06
N LYS A 284 22.75 11.34 21.48
CA LYS A 284 22.36 10.14 22.23
C LYS A 284 22.38 8.89 21.35
N ASP A 285 22.64 7.72 21.95
CA ASP A 285 22.64 6.44 21.24
C ASP A 285 21.31 6.21 20.50
N LYS A 286 21.41 5.73 19.26
CA LYS A 286 20.27 5.44 18.36
C LYS A 286 19.39 6.64 17.98
N ALA A 287 19.71 7.86 18.41
CA ALA A 287 18.94 9.06 18.06
C ALA A 287 19.25 9.56 16.64
N LEU A 288 20.45 9.30 16.13
CA LEU A 288 20.87 9.69 14.78
C LEU A 288 20.03 8.99 13.73
N LYS A 289 19.45 9.79 12.83
CA LYS A 289 18.87 9.30 11.57
C LYS A 289 19.56 9.98 10.40
N ALA A 290 19.66 9.29 9.29
CA ALA A 290 20.23 9.82 8.06
C ALA A 290 19.23 9.62 6.91
N PHE A 291 19.09 10.65 6.08
CA PHE A 291 18.24 10.66 4.90
C PHE A 291 19.08 11.03 3.68
N ILE A 292 18.92 10.30 2.59
CA ILE A 292 19.66 10.52 1.35
C ILE A 292 18.73 11.05 0.27
N SER A 293 19.24 12.02 -0.51
CA SER A 293 18.69 12.41 -1.80
C SER A 293 19.74 12.23 -2.89
N LEU A 294 19.35 11.72 -4.05
CA LEU A 294 20.18 11.70 -5.25
C LEU A 294 20.18 13.06 -5.97
N ASP A 295 19.20 13.90 -5.70
CA ASP A 295 19.18 15.31 -6.12
C ASP A 295 19.94 16.14 -5.08
N SER A 296 21.19 16.49 -5.40
CA SER A 296 22.05 17.30 -4.55
C SER A 296 21.67 18.80 -4.55
N SER A 297 20.73 19.23 -5.38
CA SER A 297 20.26 20.62 -5.41
C SER A 297 19.19 20.92 -4.35
N LEU A 298 18.56 19.89 -3.77
CA LEU A 298 17.56 20.04 -2.73
C LEU A 298 18.16 20.56 -1.43
N GLN A 299 17.48 21.52 -0.82
CA GLN A 299 17.84 21.97 0.51
C GLN A 299 17.55 20.88 1.56
N PRO A 300 18.30 20.79 2.65
CA PRO A 300 18.11 19.76 3.68
C PRO A 300 16.69 19.69 4.23
N ILE A 301 16.06 20.84 4.42
CA ILE A 301 14.69 20.92 4.92
C ILE A 301 13.67 20.37 3.90
N GLU A 302 13.92 20.54 2.61
CA GLU A 302 13.07 20.01 1.54
C GLU A 302 13.15 18.48 1.51
N ILE A 303 14.37 17.90 1.64
CA ILE A 303 14.57 16.44 1.73
C ILE A 303 13.77 15.86 2.89
N LEU A 304 13.79 16.50 4.06
CA LEU A 304 13.03 16.06 5.22
C LEU A 304 11.53 16.19 5.01
N ASN A 305 11.06 17.30 4.45
CA ASN A 305 9.65 17.53 4.17
C ASN A 305 9.12 16.51 3.15
N HIS A 306 9.85 16.24 2.08
CA HIS A 306 9.48 15.20 1.11
C HIS A 306 9.47 13.82 1.77
N TYR A 307 10.50 13.47 2.56
CA TYR A 307 10.55 12.15 3.19
C TYR A 307 9.38 11.87 4.14
N ILE A 308 8.79 12.90 4.71
CA ILE A 308 7.59 12.74 5.56
C ILE A 308 6.42 12.15 4.79
N ASP A 309 6.28 12.45 3.50
CA ASP A 309 5.18 11.93 2.67
C ASP A 309 5.29 10.40 2.48
N ARG A 310 6.47 9.78 2.69
CA ARG A 310 6.62 8.33 2.76
C ARG A 310 5.71 7.69 3.82
N TRP A 311 5.40 8.41 4.90
CA TRP A 311 4.55 7.90 5.98
C TRP A 311 3.12 7.55 5.51
N ALA A 312 2.71 7.97 4.31
CA ALA A 312 1.41 7.63 3.74
C ALA A 312 1.20 6.10 3.59
N ILE A 313 2.28 5.30 3.56
CA ILE A 313 2.19 3.84 3.48
C ILE A 313 1.78 3.19 4.81
N GLU A 314 2.09 3.82 5.93
CA GLU A 314 1.76 3.29 7.26
C GLU A 314 0.24 3.26 7.53
N PRO A 315 -0.53 4.37 7.30
CA PRO A 315 -1.98 4.34 7.31
C PRO A 315 -2.55 3.28 6.36
N PHE A 316 -2.03 3.18 5.13
CA PHE A 316 -2.49 2.16 4.17
C PHE A 316 -2.36 0.74 4.74
N PHE A 317 -1.21 0.37 5.31
CA PHE A 317 -1.05 -0.94 5.93
C PHE A 317 -2.02 -1.16 7.09
N ARG A 318 -2.23 -0.14 7.92
CA ARG A 318 -3.19 -0.20 9.03
C ARG A 318 -4.62 -0.36 8.52
N GLU A 319 -5.02 0.38 7.49
CA GLU A 319 -6.32 0.27 6.84
C GLU A 319 -6.57 -1.15 6.32
N CYS A 320 -5.62 -1.70 5.57
CA CYS A 320 -5.70 -3.06 5.03
C CYS A 320 -5.76 -4.13 6.12
N LYS A 321 -4.97 -3.99 7.19
CA LYS A 321 -4.93 -4.95 8.30
C LYS A 321 -6.18 -4.89 9.18
N SER A 322 -6.67 -3.68 9.47
CA SER A 322 -7.76 -3.47 10.43
C SER A 322 -9.15 -3.60 9.80
N TYR A 323 -9.30 -3.23 8.52
CA TYR A 323 -10.62 -3.15 7.88
C TYR A 323 -10.80 -4.10 6.71
N LEU A 324 -9.75 -4.35 5.91
CA LEU A 324 -9.87 -5.08 4.65
C LEU A 324 -9.33 -6.52 4.72
N GLY A 325 -9.03 -7.02 5.91
CA GLY A 325 -8.72 -8.41 6.18
C GLY A 325 -7.33 -8.87 5.74
N LEU A 326 -6.33 -7.97 5.58
CA LEU A 326 -4.97 -8.34 5.16
C LEU A 326 -4.32 -9.39 6.08
N ASN A 327 -4.59 -9.35 7.38
CA ASN A 327 -4.08 -10.37 8.31
C ASN A 327 -4.97 -11.62 8.41
N GLY A 328 -6.25 -11.49 8.03
CA GLY A 328 -7.29 -12.49 8.31
C GLY A 328 -7.56 -13.47 7.18
N TYR A 329 -7.14 -13.20 5.94
CA TYR A 329 -7.47 -14.10 4.82
C TYR A 329 -6.93 -15.52 5.01
N GLN A 330 -7.72 -16.50 4.54
CA GLN A 330 -7.44 -17.93 4.73
C GLN A 330 -7.36 -18.72 3.40
N VAL A 331 -7.39 -18.02 2.25
CA VAL A 331 -7.10 -18.62 0.95
C VAL A 331 -5.66 -19.10 0.89
N ARG A 332 -5.38 -20.21 0.20
CA ARG A 332 -4.10 -20.92 0.30
C ARG A 332 -3.26 -20.95 -0.95
N SER A 333 -3.88 -21.01 -2.15
CA SER A 333 -3.13 -21.01 -3.41
C SER A 333 -2.63 -19.61 -3.76
N GLU A 334 -1.47 -19.50 -4.38
CA GLU A 334 -0.88 -18.25 -4.86
C GLU A 334 -1.87 -17.44 -5.69
N LYS A 335 -2.57 -18.11 -6.61
CA LYS A 335 -3.61 -17.50 -7.45
C LYS A 335 -4.72 -16.86 -6.63
N SER A 336 -5.24 -17.59 -5.63
CA SER A 336 -6.32 -17.08 -4.77
C SER A 336 -5.85 -15.94 -3.87
N ILE A 337 -4.62 -16.01 -3.40
CA ILE A 337 -4.02 -14.96 -2.56
C ILE A 337 -3.82 -13.70 -3.38
N SER A 338 -3.24 -13.79 -4.57
CA SER A 338 -3.04 -12.66 -5.47
C SER A 338 -4.36 -11.99 -5.84
N ARG A 339 -5.38 -12.79 -6.16
CA ARG A 339 -6.73 -12.29 -6.44
C ARG A 339 -7.35 -11.56 -5.24
N TYR A 340 -7.21 -12.15 -4.06
CA TYR A 340 -7.69 -11.53 -2.82
C TYR A 340 -7.01 -10.19 -2.56
N LEU A 341 -5.69 -10.12 -2.71
CA LEU A 341 -4.90 -8.90 -2.48
C LEU A 341 -5.27 -7.79 -3.47
N ILE A 342 -5.50 -8.13 -4.75
CA ILE A 342 -5.96 -7.15 -5.75
C ILE A 342 -7.36 -6.64 -5.40
N ILE A 343 -8.29 -7.51 -5.02
CA ILE A 343 -9.64 -7.09 -4.59
C ILE A 343 -9.57 -6.18 -3.35
N MET A 344 -8.66 -6.47 -2.44
CA MET A 344 -8.43 -5.65 -1.25
C MET A 344 -7.95 -4.23 -1.60
N ILE A 345 -7.01 -4.06 -2.53
CA ILE A 345 -6.57 -2.71 -2.96
C ILE A 345 -7.65 -1.98 -3.76
N ILE A 346 -8.46 -2.70 -4.56
CA ILE A 346 -9.64 -2.13 -5.21
C ILE A 346 -10.61 -1.57 -4.17
N SER A 347 -10.85 -2.31 -3.08
CA SER A 347 -11.70 -1.87 -1.97
C SER A 347 -11.12 -0.64 -1.26
N ASN A 348 -9.79 -0.56 -1.09
CA ASN A 348 -9.13 0.61 -0.52
C ASN A 348 -9.33 1.84 -1.41
N ILE A 349 -9.10 1.72 -2.72
CA ILE A 349 -9.30 2.81 -3.68
C ILE A 349 -10.77 3.25 -3.69
N TYR A 350 -11.71 2.31 -3.75
CA TYR A 350 -13.13 2.62 -3.69
C TYR A 350 -13.50 3.46 -2.47
N CYS A 351 -13.03 3.07 -1.29
CA CYS A 351 -13.28 3.83 -0.06
C CYS A 351 -12.64 5.22 -0.11
N LYS A 352 -11.41 5.35 -0.61
CA LYS A 352 -10.71 6.65 -0.71
C LYS A 352 -11.38 7.61 -1.68
N LEU A 353 -11.95 7.09 -2.76
CA LEU A 353 -12.62 7.90 -3.79
C LEU A 353 -14.14 8.00 -3.58
N TYR A 354 -14.67 7.36 -2.54
CA TYR A 354 -16.11 7.35 -2.29
C TYR A 354 -16.64 8.77 -2.14
N ARG A 355 -17.56 9.17 -3.02
CA ARG A 355 -18.14 10.50 -3.13
C ARG A 355 -17.15 11.66 -3.35
N ASN A 356 -15.90 11.38 -3.72
CA ASN A 356 -14.85 12.35 -4.08
C ASN A 356 -14.60 13.50 -3.07
N THR A 357 -14.94 13.33 -1.80
CA THR A 357 -14.99 14.46 -0.86
C THR A 357 -13.68 14.76 -0.15
N THR A 358 -12.86 13.76 0.18
CA THR A 358 -11.68 14.02 1.03
C THR A 358 -10.46 13.15 0.75
N TYR A 359 -10.56 12.13 -0.08
CA TYR A 359 -9.55 11.09 -0.32
C TYR A 359 -9.09 10.33 0.94
N HIS A 360 -9.84 10.46 2.05
CA HIS A 360 -9.55 9.76 3.29
C HIS A 360 -10.29 8.43 3.37
N PHE A 361 -9.54 7.32 3.47
CA PHE A 361 -10.10 5.97 3.55
C PHE A 361 -11.20 5.85 4.60
N HIS A 362 -10.95 6.31 5.83
CA HIS A 362 -11.88 6.11 6.94
C HIS A 362 -13.22 6.82 6.74
N THR A 363 -13.20 8.03 6.16
CA THR A 363 -14.42 8.79 5.83
C THR A 363 -15.23 8.04 4.77
N GLY A 364 -14.61 7.69 3.65
CA GLY A 364 -15.29 6.97 2.59
C GLY A 364 -15.75 5.57 3.01
N TYR A 365 -14.95 4.84 3.81
CA TYR A 365 -15.35 3.56 4.38
C TYR A 365 -16.64 3.69 5.24
N LYS A 366 -16.72 4.70 6.10
CA LYS A 366 -17.90 4.97 6.92
C LYS A 366 -19.13 5.29 6.05
N GLU A 367 -18.97 6.16 5.07
CA GLU A 367 -20.07 6.56 4.17
C GLU A 367 -20.54 5.38 3.31
N ALA A 368 -19.63 4.64 2.68
CA ALA A 368 -19.98 3.45 1.91
C ALA A 368 -20.72 2.40 2.75
N LYS A 369 -20.26 2.16 3.97
CA LYS A 369 -20.92 1.27 4.92
C LYS A 369 -22.31 1.74 5.31
N LYS A 370 -22.49 3.06 5.56
CA LYS A 370 -23.78 3.65 5.87
C LYS A 370 -24.77 3.49 4.71
N ASP A 371 -24.29 3.69 3.48
CA ASP A 371 -25.14 3.51 2.31
C ASP A 371 -25.51 2.04 2.07
N LEU A 372 -24.60 1.09 2.34
CA LEU A 372 -24.96 -0.34 2.33
C LEU A 372 -26.07 -0.67 3.34
N GLN A 373 -26.04 -0.07 4.53
CA GLN A 373 -27.10 -0.26 5.52
C GLN A 373 -28.43 0.37 5.09
N LYS A 374 -28.39 1.57 4.52
CA LYS A 374 -29.57 2.22 3.96
C LYS A 374 -30.22 1.39 2.86
N ASN A 375 -29.42 0.88 1.93
CA ASN A 375 -29.92 0.03 0.84
C ASN A 375 -30.59 -1.25 1.36
N LYS A 376 -30.11 -1.83 2.44
CA LYS A 376 -30.79 -2.96 3.11
C LYS A 376 -32.16 -2.56 3.66
N VAL A 377 -32.27 -1.39 4.30
CA VAL A 377 -33.55 -0.89 4.84
C VAL A 377 -34.53 -0.59 3.70
N ILE A 378 -34.07 0.08 2.64
CA ILE A 378 -34.89 0.37 1.45
C ILE A 378 -35.44 -0.94 0.86
N TYR A 379 -34.56 -1.95 0.69
CA TYR A 379 -34.97 -3.25 0.20
C TYR A 379 -36.07 -3.89 1.08
N ILE A 380 -35.90 -3.89 2.42
CA ILE A 380 -36.90 -4.45 3.34
C ILE A 380 -38.24 -3.73 3.15
N TYR A 381 -38.22 -2.41 3.07
CA TYR A 381 -39.41 -1.60 2.88
C TYR A 381 -40.10 -1.91 1.56
N GLU A 382 -39.35 -1.94 0.44
CA GLU A 382 -39.90 -2.23 -0.89
C GLU A 382 -40.44 -3.68 -0.99
N ALA A 383 -39.72 -4.64 -0.43
CA ALA A 383 -40.15 -6.03 -0.38
C ALA A 383 -41.44 -6.20 0.44
N ALA A 384 -41.54 -5.54 1.59
CA ALA A 384 -42.75 -5.54 2.40
C ALA A 384 -43.95 -4.84 1.68
N ALA A 385 -43.70 -3.70 1.03
CA ALA A 385 -44.70 -2.96 0.27
C ALA A 385 -45.18 -3.76 -0.96
N SER A 386 -44.35 -4.62 -1.56
CA SER A 386 -44.73 -5.50 -2.66
C SER A 386 -45.39 -6.80 -2.19
N GLY A 387 -45.61 -7.01 -0.90
CA GLY A 387 -46.26 -8.21 -0.36
C GLY A 387 -45.32 -9.44 -0.28
N THR A 388 -44.02 -9.27 -0.35
CA THR A 388 -43.06 -10.38 -0.18
C THR A 388 -43.19 -10.98 1.22
N PRO A 389 -43.36 -12.34 1.33
CA PRO A 389 -43.47 -13.00 2.63
C PRO A 389 -42.27 -12.71 3.56
N LEU A 390 -42.55 -12.50 4.84
CA LEU A 390 -41.51 -12.18 5.84
C LEU A 390 -40.44 -13.28 5.92
N SER A 391 -40.82 -14.55 5.77
CA SER A 391 -39.89 -15.69 5.71
C SER A 391 -38.91 -15.61 4.54
N GLU A 392 -39.36 -15.14 3.37
CA GLU A 392 -38.49 -14.92 2.22
C GLU A 392 -37.52 -13.75 2.45
N ILE A 393 -38.01 -12.65 3.06
CA ILE A 393 -37.14 -11.53 3.44
C ILE A 393 -36.05 -11.99 4.44
N PHE A 394 -36.41 -12.81 5.44
CA PHE A 394 -35.44 -13.36 6.40
C PHE A 394 -34.41 -14.27 5.72
N GLN A 395 -34.82 -15.14 4.80
CA GLN A 395 -33.89 -15.97 4.03
C GLN A 395 -32.91 -15.13 3.20
N ILE A 396 -33.39 -14.10 2.53
CA ILE A 396 -32.56 -13.18 1.73
C ILE A 396 -31.57 -12.43 2.61
N LEU A 397 -32.00 -11.96 3.78
CA LEU A 397 -31.17 -11.24 4.71
C LEU A 397 -30.27 -12.13 5.59
N LYS A 398 -30.48 -13.47 5.52
CA LYS A 398 -29.77 -14.48 6.33
C LYS A 398 -29.89 -14.25 7.84
N ILE A 399 -31.09 -13.95 8.29
CA ILE A 399 -31.45 -13.80 9.70
C ILE A 399 -32.49 -14.81 10.16
N ALA A 400 -32.78 -15.81 9.31
CA ALA A 400 -33.60 -16.97 9.61
C ALA A 400 -32.72 -18.18 9.91
#